data_aa212e4458a3f03219ce8f25bcd1759a
#
_entry.id   aa212e4458a3f03219ce8f25bcd1759a
#
_cell.length_a   1.000
_cell.length_b   1.000
_cell.length_c   1.000
_cell.angle_alpha   90.00
_cell.angle_beta   90.00
_cell.angle_gamma   90.00
#
_symmetry.space_group_name_H-M   'P 1'
#
loop_
_entity.id
_entity.type
_entity.pdbx_description
1 polymer ?
#
loop_
_entity_poly.entity_id
_entity_poly.type
_entity_poly.pdbx_seq_one_letter_code
_entity_poly.pdbx_strand_id
1 'polypeptide(L)'
;MLRSERDPQPGQDIRGRRGCEPVKREDFTTLTAACAKCGTCRTVCTLYPERKAEISVARGKITLVEAAFSDRDGNAEALQEALSDCILCGKCERECPNQVAVEEIIMKGRADLAEKLGIPAWKQVVFGKVMPSVTARNATRTAATAAQKVFLRRVPTGSGLHYRFPEAFGLSGRTVPALPGKSFLGSLPPGEAVRGEVVLFVGCVFDHVFPQVGRAAYETLRLSGKGISVFRDAPCCGLPALVSGDRLSALRCVEENVKRLSDASPERIVFPCGSCLVMFRRNMLFLLPSGHPLHGEAVRVADRCVDYASFLLETDVLSRLPDRPKGEWAGQVGYHDPCHLSGTLGKGPEGREVLRRTVGDSYSELRGAELCCGYGGTFNIRDYPTSAKIGQNKVSVAAGGGAAVIATACSGCILQMRDMAARTDPSLRVVHIAELVSKAFSNR
;
A
#
# COMPACT_ATOMS: atom_id res chain seq x y z
N MET A 1 26.78 -5.88 14.37
CA MET A 1 26.44 -6.12 15.79
C MET A 1 25.55 -4.99 16.27
N LEU A 2 24.37 -5.33 16.83
CA LEU A 2 23.43 -4.49 17.57
C LEU A 2 22.70 -3.36 16.81
N ARG A 3 21.63 -3.71 16.11
CA ARG A 3 20.41 -2.92 15.97
C ARG A 3 19.20 -3.85 16.08
N SER A 4 19.03 -4.42 17.26
CA SER A 4 17.75 -4.98 17.70
C SER A 4 17.03 -3.94 18.55
N GLU A 5 15.71 -3.93 18.49
CA GLU A 5 14.81 -3.22 19.36
C GLU A 5 14.59 -1.73 19.08
N ARG A 6 13.83 -1.44 18.02
CA ARG A 6 12.88 -0.31 18.03
C ARG A 6 11.69 -0.63 17.14
N ASP A 7 10.92 -1.63 17.53
CA ASP A 7 9.51 -1.64 17.20
C ASP A 7 8.89 -0.42 17.91
N PRO A 8 8.21 0.50 17.23
CA PRO A 8 7.39 1.47 17.93
C PRO A 8 6.33 0.68 18.68
N GLN A 9 6.47 0.64 20.00
CA GLN A 9 5.51 0.00 20.89
C GLN A 9 4.12 0.54 20.54
N PRO A 10 3.09 -0.30 20.46
CA PRO A 10 1.72 0.16 20.27
C PRO A 10 1.41 1.17 21.38
N GLY A 11 1.20 2.42 21.01
CA GLY A 11 0.83 3.49 21.93
C GLY A 11 1.91 4.50 22.34
N GLN A 12 3.17 4.39 21.93
CA GLN A 12 4.22 5.25 22.52
C GLN A 12 4.53 6.56 21.80
N ASP A 13 4.12 6.86 20.57
CA ASP A 13 4.44 8.18 19.99
C ASP A 13 3.41 8.76 19.01
N ILE A 14 2.15 8.45 19.24
CA ILE A 14 1.04 9.01 18.44
C ILE A 14 0.30 10.11 19.20
N ARG A 15 0.66 10.34 20.47
CA ARG A 15 0.03 11.35 21.32
C ARG A 15 0.50 12.74 20.91
N GLY A 16 -0.34 13.48 20.18
CA GLY A 16 -0.15 14.90 19.92
C GLY A 16 -0.13 15.33 18.46
N ARG A 17 -0.24 14.41 17.48
CA ARG A 17 -0.32 14.81 16.08
C ARG A 17 -1.71 15.32 15.74
N ARG A 18 -1.88 16.63 15.67
CA ARG A 18 -3.14 17.34 15.38
C ARG A 18 -3.52 17.16 13.91
N GLY A 19 -4.69 16.64 13.59
CA GLY A 19 -4.98 16.11 12.27
C GLY A 19 -6.20 16.57 11.50
N CYS A 20 -7.03 17.50 11.94
CA CYS A 20 -8.21 17.90 11.16
C CYS A 20 -8.50 19.38 11.09
N GLU A 21 -7.74 20.20 11.77
CA GLU A 21 -7.79 21.65 11.57
C GLU A 21 -7.06 22.02 10.27
N PRO A 22 -7.44 23.13 9.60
CA PRO A 22 -6.65 23.68 8.50
C PRO A 22 -5.20 23.80 8.96
N VAL A 23 -4.27 23.39 8.09
CA VAL A 23 -2.85 23.32 8.45
C VAL A 23 -2.38 24.73 8.75
N LYS A 24 -2.06 25.01 10.01
CA LYS A 24 -1.58 26.32 10.43
C LYS A 24 -0.11 26.46 10.05
N ARG A 25 0.32 27.66 9.76
CA ARG A 25 1.71 28.01 9.45
C ARG A 25 2.68 27.52 10.53
N GLU A 26 2.28 27.67 11.78
CA GLU A 26 3.02 27.27 12.99
C GLU A 26 3.30 25.76 13.04
N ASP A 27 2.39 24.94 12.48
CA ASP A 27 2.56 23.49 12.41
C ASP A 27 3.74 23.10 11.52
N PHE A 28 3.91 23.78 10.38
CA PHE A 28 5.06 23.52 9.50
C PHE A 28 6.37 23.97 10.11
N THR A 29 6.40 25.14 10.76
CA THR A 29 7.60 25.62 11.42
C THR A 29 8.11 24.64 12.47
N THR A 30 7.20 24.09 13.28
CA THR A 30 7.54 23.09 14.30
C THR A 30 8.03 21.78 13.66
N LEU A 31 7.35 21.28 12.63
CA LEU A 31 7.69 20.00 11.98
C LEU A 31 9.01 20.06 11.20
N THR A 32 9.32 21.20 10.60
CA THR A 32 10.54 21.36 9.78
C THR A 32 11.77 21.72 10.61
N ALA A 33 11.60 22.35 11.77
CA ALA A 33 12.69 22.79 12.66
C ALA A 33 13.64 21.64 13.07
N ALA A 34 13.14 20.42 13.14
CA ALA A 34 13.96 19.25 13.47
C ALA A 34 14.96 18.87 12.35
N CYS A 35 14.85 19.46 11.16
CA CYS A 35 15.69 19.10 10.01
C CYS A 35 17.05 19.79 10.07
N ALA A 36 18.10 19.06 10.43
CA ALA A 36 19.49 19.57 10.45
C ALA A 36 20.13 19.73 9.05
N LYS A 37 19.39 19.52 7.95
CA LYS A 37 19.87 19.61 6.56
C LYS A 37 21.08 18.71 6.24
N CYS A 38 21.35 17.66 7.01
CA CYS A 38 22.52 16.78 6.93
C CYS A 38 22.65 15.98 5.60
N GLY A 39 21.54 15.77 4.88
CA GLY A 39 21.55 15.09 3.58
C GLY A 39 21.42 13.57 3.62
N THR A 40 21.33 12.89 4.77
CA THR A 40 21.13 11.43 4.87
C THR A 40 19.92 10.93 4.05
N CYS A 41 18.84 11.70 3.99
CA CYS A 41 17.66 11.38 3.19
C CYS A 41 17.94 11.23 1.68
N ARG A 42 19.03 11.83 1.16
CA ARG A 42 19.44 11.72 -0.24
C ARG A 42 19.96 10.33 -0.59
N THR A 43 20.70 9.69 0.31
CA THR A 43 21.29 8.37 0.07
C THR A 43 20.26 7.25 -0.05
N VAL A 44 19.09 7.43 0.55
CA VAL A 44 18.03 6.41 0.60
C VAL A 44 16.81 6.75 -0.27
N CYS A 45 16.78 7.93 -0.87
CA CYS A 45 15.65 8.36 -1.68
C CYS A 45 15.56 7.58 -2.99
N THR A 46 14.46 6.87 -3.18
CA THR A 46 14.18 6.10 -4.40
C THR A 46 14.13 6.96 -5.68
N LEU A 47 13.74 8.22 -5.56
CA LEU A 47 13.61 9.13 -6.72
C LEU A 47 14.92 9.83 -7.08
N TYR A 48 15.85 9.95 -6.13
CA TYR A 48 17.08 10.72 -6.37
C TYR A 48 17.95 10.16 -7.52
N PRO A 49 18.14 8.84 -7.66
CA PRO A 49 18.91 8.28 -8.77
C PRO A 49 18.34 8.63 -10.15
N GLU A 50 17.01 8.75 -10.24
CA GLU A 50 16.32 9.06 -11.50
C GLU A 50 16.25 10.55 -11.81
N ARG A 51 16.12 11.38 -10.79
CA ARG A 51 15.93 12.83 -10.93
C ARG A 51 17.24 13.62 -10.83
N LYS A 52 18.19 13.15 -10.01
CA LYS A 52 19.46 13.81 -9.68
C LYS A 52 19.29 15.26 -9.22
N ALA A 53 18.15 15.59 -8.64
CA ALA A 53 17.77 16.92 -8.21
C ALA A 53 17.47 16.95 -6.69
N GLU A 54 17.96 17.98 -6.01
CA GLU A 54 17.77 18.14 -4.55
C GLU A 54 16.30 18.27 -4.16
N ILE A 55 15.48 18.86 -5.02
CA ILE A 55 14.04 18.98 -4.84
C ILE A 55 13.32 17.63 -4.74
N SER A 56 13.93 16.56 -5.24
CA SER A 56 13.35 15.21 -5.18
C SER A 56 13.49 14.55 -3.82
N VAL A 57 14.44 15.00 -2.99
CA VAL A 57 14.71 14.42 -1.67
C VAL A 57 13.99 15.17 -0.54
N ALA A 58 13.86 14.52 0.63
CA ALA A 58 13.14 15.10 1.76
C ALA A 58 13.70 16.47 2.18
N ARG A 59 15.02 16.62 2.27
CA ARG A 59 15.67 17.88 2.64
C ARG A 59 15.24 19.04 1.71
N GLY A 60 15.30 18.83 0.40
CA GLY A 60 14.89 19.85 -0.57
C GLY A 60 13.41 20.19 -0.47
N LYS A 61 12.54 19.18 -0.28
CA LYS A 61 11.10 19.38 -0.07
C LYS A 61 10.80 20.17 1.20
N ILE A 62 11.49 19.85 2.30
CA ILE A 62 11.37 20.55 3.57
C ILE A 62 11.78 22.02 3.39
N THR A 63 12.89 22.29 2.70
CA THR A 63 13.33 23.67 2.43
C THR A 63 12.30 24.45 1.61
N LEU A 64 11.67 23.81 0.61
CA LEU A 64 10.59 24.46 -0.16
C LEU A 64 9.34 24.71 0.68
N VAL A 65 8.97 23.78 1.56
CA VAL A 65 7.87 23.97 2.51
C VAL A 65 8.18 25.14 3.43
N GLU A 66 9.38 25.20 4.02
CA GLU A 66 9.81 26.32 4.87
C GLU A 66 9.70 27.65 4.12
N ALA A 67 10.22 27.73 2.88
CA ALA A 67 10.16 28.94 2.06
C ALA A 67 8.71 29.34 1.75
N ALA A 68 7.88 28.43 1.30
CA ALA A 68 6.49 28.69 0.93
C ALA A 68 5.62 29.14 2.10
N PHE A 69 5.92 28.68 3.32
CA PHE A 69 5.21 29.06 4.52
C PHE A 69 5.84 30.25 5.28
N SER A 70 7.07 30.65 4.93
CA SER A 70 7.72 31.84 5.45
C SER A 70 7.36 33.09 4.66
N ASP A 71 7.23 32.95 3.35
CA ASP A 71 6.97 34.05 2.41
C ASP A 71 5.49 34.02 1.94
N ARG A 72 4.86 35.18 1.88
CA ARG A 72 3.43 35.27 1.51
C ARG A 72 3.18 35.02 0.02
N ASP A 73 4.23 35.11 -0.80
CA ASP A 73 4.18 35.00 -2.26
C ASP A 73 4.76 33.69 -2.79
N GLY A 74 4.88 32.65 -1.94
CA GLY A 74 5.39 31.34 -2.34
C GLY A 74 4.63 30.73 -3.52
N ASN A 75 5.35 30.28 -4.56
CA ASN A 75 4.76 29.64 -5.75
C ASN A 75 4.13 28.29 -5.37
N ALA A 76 2.81 28.30 -5.15
CA ALA A 76 2.04 27.11 -4.75
C ALA A 76 2.12 25.99 -5.78
N GLU A 77 2.19 26.31 -7.08
CA GLU A 77 2.26 25.32 -8.15
C GLU A 77 3.61 24.60 -8.17
N ALA A 78 4.72 25.34 -8.01
CA ALA A 78 6.05 24.74 -7.89
C ALA A 78 6.17 23.85 -6.64
N LEU A 79 5.59 24.28 -5.52
CA LEU A 79 5.53 23.47 -4.32
C LEU A 79 4.67 22.22 -4.55
N GLN A 80 3.53 22.33 -5.22
CA GLN A 80 2.67 21.19 -5.55
C GLN A 80 3.41 20.15 -6.40
N GLU A 81 4.15 20.61 -7.42
CA GLU A 81 4.96 19.72 -8.26
C GLU A 81 6.01 19.00 -7.42
N ALA A 82 6.77 19.72 -6.61
CA ALA A 82 7.81 19.17 -5.75
C ALA A 82 7.28 18.14 -4.76
N LEU A 83 6.18 18.47 -4.06
CA LEU A 83 5.59 17.54 -3.09
C LEU A 83 4.95 16.33 -3.78
N SER A 84 4.35 16.52 -4.97
CA SER A 84 3.75 15.43 -5.75
C SER A 84 4.78 14.39 -6.20
N ASP A 85 6.05 14.77 -6.33
CA ASP A 85 7.15 13.85 -6.65
C ASP A 85 7.52 12.89 -5.52
N CYS A 86 6.96 13.03 -4.32
CA CYS A 86 7.22 12.07 -3.24
C CYS A 86 6.29 10.84 -3.34
N ILE A 87 6.88 9.64 -3.28
CA ILE A 87 6.11 8.37 -3.27
C ILE A 87 5.71 7.91 -1.87
N LEU A 88 6.02 8.68 -0.82
CA LEU A 88 5.70 8.38 0.58
C LEU A 88 6.10 6.96 1.00
N CYS A 89 7.35 6.59 0.76
CA CYS A 89 7.89 5.26 1.08
C CYS A 89 8.51 5.15 2.49
N GLY A 90 8.58 6.24 3.25
CA GLY A 90 9.08 6.28 4.63
C GLY A 90 10.59 6.10 4.83
N LYS A 91 11.36 5.75 3.79
CA LYS A 91 12.81 5.46 3.95
C LYS A 91 13.61 6.62 4.53
N CYS A 92 13.34 7.84 4.06
CA CYS A 92 14.05 9.03 4.54
C CYS A 92 13.70 9.39 5.98
N GLU A 93 12.49 9.08 6.43
CA GLU A 93 12.05 9.26 7.81
C GLU A 93 12.73 8.24 8.73
N ARG A 94 12.74 6.96 8.34
CA ARG A 94 13.38 5.89 9.10
C ARG A 94 14.88 6.10 9.30
N GLU A 95 15.58 6.55 8.26
CA GLU A 95 17.04 6.77 8.30
C GLU A 95 17.42 8.18 8.81
N CYS A 96 16.42 8.99 9.20
CA CYS A 96 16.69 10.34 9.68
C CYS A 96 17.24 10.32 11.12
N PRO A 97 18.46 10.82 11.38
CA PRO A 97 19.01 10.87 12.74
C PRO A 97 18.19 11.76 13.67
N ASN A 98 17.52 12.78 13.13
CA ASN A 98 16.67 13.70 13.89
C ASN A 98 15.19 13.31 13.86
N GLN A 99 14.83 12.15 13.32
CA GLN A 99 13.47 11.61 13.30
C GLN A 99 12.42 12.60 12.74
N VAL A 100 12.80 13.34 11.70
CA VAL A 100 11.90 14.32 11.06
C VAL A 100 10.71 13.58 10.45
N ALA A 101 9.48 14.00 10.78
CA ALA A 101 8.23 13.40 10.32
C ALA A 101 7.94 13.78 8.83
N VAL A 102 8.78 13.29 7.91
CA VAL A 102 8.76 13.69 6.49
C VAL A 102 7.43 13.36 5.84
N GLU A 103 6.87 12.16 6.10
CA GLU A 103 5.59 11.75 5.51
C GLU A 103 4.46 12.69 5.95
N GLU A 104 4.46 13.12 7.21
CA GLU A 104 3.48 14.07 7.74
C GLU A 104 3.61 15.44 7.08
N ILE A 105 4.83 15.97 6.95
CA ILE A 105 5.10 17.25 6.27
C ILE A 105 4.56 17.21 4.83
N ILE A 106 4.85 16.13 4.09
CA ILE A 106 4.40 15.98 2.71
C ILE A 106 2.88 15.86 2.62
N MET A 107 2.25 15.07 3.49
CA MET A 107 0.78 14.90 3.49
C MET A 107 0.06 16.19 3.85
N LYS A 108 0.53 16.92 4.87
CA LYS A 108 -0.01 18.24 5.24
C LYS A 108 0.15 19.24 4.10
N GLY A 109 1.35 19.32 3.50
CA GLY A 109 1.61 20.22 2.38
C GLY A 109 0.71 19.92 1.17
N ARG A 110 0.50 18.64 0.83
CA ARG A 110 -0.44 18.25 -0.24
C ARG A 110 -1.89 18.62 0.09
N ALA A 111 -2.29 18.50 1.35
CA ALA A 111 -3.65 18.84 1.76
C ALA A 111 -3.89 20.35 1.67
N ASP A 112 -2.96 21.18 2.17
CA ASP A 112 -3.01 22.63 2.05
C ASP A 112 -3.06 23.10 0.57
N LEU A 113 -2.22 22.50 -0.27
CA LEU A 113 -2.21 22.80 -1.70
C LEU A 113 -3.50 22.36 -2.41
N ALA A 114 -4.09 21.23 -2.00
CA ALA A 114 -5.37 20.80 -2.57
C ALA A 114 -6.52 21.71 -2.15
N GLU A 115 -6.48 22.32 -0.97
CA GLU A 115 -7.43 23.35 -0.54
C GLU A 115 -7.27 24.64 -1.35
N LYS A 116 -6.03 25.06 -1.65
CA LYS A 116 -5.72 26.29 -2.40
C LYS A 116 -5.93 26.20 -3.91
N LEU A 117 -5.45 25.11 -4.50
CA LEU A 117 -5.44 24.92 -5.95
C LEU A 117 -6.58 24.04 -6.48
N GLY A 118 -7.31 23.38 -5.57
CA GLY A 118 -8.33 22.43 -5.90
C GLY A 118 -7.79 21.04 -6.24
N ILE A 119 -8.72 20.10 -6.41
CA ILE A 119 -8.42 18.71 -6.77
C ILE A 119 -8.97 18.45 -8.18
N PRO A 120 -8.19 17.82 -9.09
CA PRO A 120 -8.66 17.49 -10.42
C PRO A 120 -10.00 16.75 -10.42
N ALA A 121 -10.93 17.11 -11.31
CA ALA A 121 -12.30 16.59 -11.31
C ALA A 121 -12.40 15.06 -11.31
N TRP A 122 -11.54 14.37 -12.07
CA TRP A 122 -11.50 12.91 -12.08
C TRP A 122 -11.13 12.31 -10.69
N LYS A 123 -10.23 12.96 -9.94
CA LYS A 123 -9.89 12.55 -8.57
C LYS A 123 -11.07 12.78 -7.63
N GLN A 124 -11.77 13.91 -7.76
CA GLN A 124 -12.98 14.17 -6.96
C GLN A 124 -14.06 13.10 -7.18
N VAL A 125 -14.26 12.65 -8.41
CA VAL A 125 -15.19 11.56 -8.72
C VAL A 125 -14.71 10.24 -8.12
N VAL A 126 -13.44 9.88 -8.33
CA VAL A 126 -12.86 8.60 -7.84
C VAL A 126 -12.85 8.58 -6.31
N PHE A 127 -12.31 9.61 -5.66
CA PHE A 127 -12.12 9.62 -4.21
C PHE A 127 -13.41 9.93 -3.45
N GLY A 128 -14.20 10.88 -3.94
CA GLY A 128 -15.42 11.35 -3.27
C GLY A 128 -16.66 10.51 -3.54
N LYS A 129 -16.73 9.79 -4.67
CA LYS A 129 -17.93 9.03 -5.06
C LYS A 129 -17.69 7.53 -5.22
N VAL A 130 -16.61 7.13 -5.91
CA VAL A 130 -16.36 5.71 -6.19
C VAL A 130 -15.76 4.99 -4.98
N MET A 131 -14.72 5.52 -4.38
CA MET A 131 -14.03 4.86 -3.27
C MET A 131 -14.91 4.63 -2.03
N PRO A 132 -15.76 5.57 -1.59
CA PRO A 132 -16.64 5.35 -0.44
C PRO A 132 -17.75 4.34 -0.71
N SER A 133 -18.24 4.22 -1.94
CA SER A 133 -19.43 3.45 -2.29
C SER A 133 -19.10 2.09 -2.91
N VAL A 134 -19.54 0.99 -2.30
CA VAL A 134 -19.45 -0.37 -2.85
C VAL A 134 -20.19 -0.51 -4.16
N THR A 135 -21.40 0.06 -4.23
CA THR A 135 -22.22 0.04 -5.45
C THR A 135 -21.53 0.75 -6.60
N ALA A 136 -20.95 1.94 -6.35
CA ALA A 136 -20.21 2.67 -7.36
C ALA A 136 -18.94 1.92 -7.80
N ARG A 137 -18.21 1.29 -6.87
CA ARG A 137 -17.05 0.44 -7.21
C ARG A 137 -17.45 -0.75 -8.09
N ASN A 138 -18.55 -1.43 -7.75
CA ASN A 138 -19.06 -2.56 -8.55
C ASN A 138 -19.47 -2.11 -9.95
N ALA A 139 -20.19 -1.00 -10.08
CA ALA A 139 -20.57 -0.42 -11.36
C ALA A 139 -19.35 -0.03 -12.19
N THR A 140 -18.38 0.66 -11.59
CA THR A 140 -17.11 1.04 -12.24
C THR A 140 -16.34 -0.19 -12.71
N ARG A 141 -16.23 -1.25 -11.88
CA ARG A 141 -15.58 -2.50 -12.26
C ARG A 141 -16.28 -3.14 -13.47
N THR A 142 -17.61 -3.21 -13.46
CA THR A 142 -18.39 -3.80 -14.55
C THR A 142 -18.19 -3.03 -15.85
N ALA A 143 -18.28 -1.71 -15.81
CA ALA A 143 -18.01 -0.85 -16.96
C ALA A 143 -16.57 -0.99 -17.47
N ALA A 144 -15.58 -0.99 -16.56
CA ALA A 144 -14.18 -1.16 -16.92
C ALA A 144 -13.90 -2.56 -17.51
N THR A 145 -14.56 -3.61 -17.01
CA THR A 145 -14.43 -4.98 -17.57
C THR A 145 -14.95 -5.03 -19.03
N ALA A 146 -16.05 -4.35 -19.31
CA ALA A 146 -16.57 -4.24 -20.67
C ALA A 146 -15.62 -3.41 -21.57
N ALA A 147 -15.17 -2.26 -21.08
CA ALA A 147 -14.25 -1.37 -21.79
C ALA A 147 -12.92 -2.05 -22.11
N GLN A 148 -12.36 -2.84 -21.19
CA GLN A 148 -11.11 -3.60 -21.46
C GLN A 148 -11.21 -4.50 -22.69
N LYS A 149 -12.34 -5.18 -22.88
CA LYS A 149 -12.54 -6.10 -24.00
C LYS A 149 -12.59 -5.37 -25.35
N VAL A 150 -13.03 -4.11 -25.36
CA VAL A 150 -13.19 -3.30 -26.57
C VAL A 150 -11.96 -2.46 -26.87
N PHE A 151 -11.39 -1.79 -25.85
CA PHE A 151 -10.39 -0.74 -26.03
C PHE A 151 -8.96 -1.18 -25.77
N LEU A 152 -8.72 -2.34 -25.15
CA LEU A 152 -7.38 -2.77 -24.79
C LEU A 152 -6.93 -4.00 -25.59
N ARG A 153 -5.65 -4.03 -25.96
CA ARG A 153 -5.03 -5.20 -26.60
C ARG A 153 -4.78 -6.29 -25.57
N ARG A 154 -5.18 -7.50 -25.87
CA ARG A 154 -4.82 -8.67 -25.07
C ARG A 154 -3.35 -9.00 -25.24
N VAL A 155 -2.66 -9.25 -24.13
CA VAL A 155 -1.23 -9.59 -24.10
C VAL A 155 -1.09 -10.92 -23.38
N PRO A 156 -0.55 -11.97 -24.04
CA PRO A 156 -0.19 -13.20 -23.33
C PRO A 156 0.97 -12.90 -22.39
N THR A 157 0.84 -13.27 -21.11
CA THR A 157 1.85 -13.02 -20.10
C THR A 157 1.77 -13.99 -18.92
N GLY A 158 2.90 -14.52 -18.48
CA GLY A 158 3.02 -15.32 -17.26
C GLY A 158 2.86 -14.51 -15.98
N SER A 159 3.00 -13.17 -16.03
CA SER A 159 2.85 -12.28 -14.89
C SER A 159 1.41 -12.08 -14.43
N GLY A 160 0.41 -12.59 -15.17
CA GLY A 160 -1.01 -12.47 -14.84
C GLY A 160 -1.67 -11.16 -15.30
N LEU A 161 -0.98 -10.34 -16.10
CA LEU A 161 -1.57 -9.18 -16.77
C LEU A 161 -1.96 -9.57 -18.20
N HIS A 162 -3.13 -9.10 -18.65
CA HIS A 162 -3.72 -9.59 -19.88
C HIS A 162 -4.02 -8.50 -20.91
N TYR A 163 -3.90 -7.22 -20.53
CA TYR A 163 -4.22 -6.11 -21.42
C TYR A 163 -3.13 -5.05 -21.43
N ARG A 164 -2.89 -4.49 -22.61
CA ARG A 164 -1.96 -3.38 -22.81
C ARG A 164 -2.68 -2.21 -23.45
N PHE A 165 -2.43 -1.01 -22.93
CA PHE A 165 -2.93 0.20 -23.56
C PHE A 165 -2.25 0.42 -24.90
N PRO A 166 -3.01 0.70 -25.99
CA PRO A 166 -2.46 1.16 -27.25
C PRO A 166 -1.71 2.48 -27.09
N GLU A 167 -0.70 2.72 -27.89
CA GLU A 167 0.08 3.97 -27.90
C GLU A 167 -0.78 5.20 -28.17
N ALA A 168 -1.84 5.05 -28.98
CA ALA A 168 -2.80 6.10 -29.30
C ALA A 168 -3.48 6.73 -28.06
N PHE A 169 -3.49 6.05 -26.92
CA PHE A 169 -4.02 6.61 -25.65
C PHE A 169 -2.97 7.36 -24.83
N GLY A 170 -1.75 7.53 -25.33
CA GLY A 170 -0.67 8.22 -24.59
C GLY A 170 -0.23 7.50 -23.30
N LEU A 171 -0.63 6.26 -23.09
CA LEU A 171 -0.30 5.47 -21.91
C LEU A 171 0.90 4.53 -22.11
N SER A 172 1.67 4.76 -23.17
CA SER A 172 3.01 4.21 -23.44
C SER A 172 3.14 2.71 -23.22
N GLY A 173 2.16 1.94 -23.73
CA GLY A 173 2.19 0.47 -23.66
C GLY A 173 2.09 -0.12 -22.25
N ARG A 174 1.57 0.63 -21.28
CA ARG A 174 1.30 0.15 -19.91
C ARG A 174 0.45 -1.12 -19.94
N THR A 175 0.81 -2.08 -19.10
CA THR A 175 0.06 -3.33 -18.95
C THR A 175 -0.83 -3.25 -17.71
N VAL A 176 -2.07 -3.68 -17.83
CA VAL A 176 -3.06 -3.69 -16.74
C VAL A 176 -3.66 -5.08 -16.56
N PRO A 177 -4.10 -5.44 -15.34
CA PRO A 177 -4.72 -6.74 -15.10
C PRO A 177 -6.06 -6.89 -15.84
N ALA A 178 -6.38 -8.12 -16.24
CA ALA A 178 -7.72 -8.47 -16.64
C ALA A 178 -8.66 -8.38 -15.43
N LEU A 179 -9.65 -7.49 -15.51
CA LEU A 179 -10.64 -7.36 -14.44
C LEU A 179 -11.57 -8.58 -14.43
N PRO A 180 -11.82 -9.17 -13.25
CA PRO A 180 -12.67 -10.35 -13.11
C PRO A 180 -14.15 -10.01 -13.27
N GLY A 181 -14.94 -11.00 -13.68
CA GLY A 181 -16.41 -10.88 -13.79
C GLY A 181 -17.11 -10.61 -12.44
N LYS A 182 -16.59 -11.20 -11.35
CA LYS A 182 -17.09 -11.00 -9.98
C LYS A 182 -15.95 -10.54 -9.07
N SER A 183 -16.27 -9.67 -8.10
CA SER A 183 -15.36 -9.33 -7.01
C SER A 183 -15.24 -10.49 -6.02
N PHE A 184 -14.24 -10.45 -5.14
CA PHE A 184 -14.12 -11.46 -4.08
C PHE A 184 -15.35 -11.45 -3.17
N LEU A 185 -15.73 -10.30 -2.64
CA LEU A 185 -16.91 -10.15 -1.78
C LEU A 185 -18.22 -10.55 -2.50
N GLY A 186 -18.32 -10.24 -3.80
CA GLY A 186 -19.46 -10.63 -4.63
C GLY A 186 -19.51 -12.14 -4.95
N SER A 187 -18.42 -12.87 -4.70
CA SER A 187 -18.33 -14.33 -4.92
C SER A 187 -18.61 -15.14 -3.66
N LEU A 188 -18.62 -14.52 -2.47
CA LEU A 188 -18.94 -15.18 -1.23
C LEU A 188 -20.46 -15.46 -1.12
N PRO A 189 -20.89 -16.60 -0.57
CA PRO A 189 -22.29 -16.90 -0.30
C PRO A 189 -22.97 -15.82 0.54
N PRO A 190 -24.27 -15.56 0.36
CA PRO A 190 -25.05 -14.73 1.27
C PRO A 190 -24.97 -15.28 2.70
N GLY A 191 -24.67 -14.45 3.70
CA GLY A 191 -24.61 -14.85 5.11
C GLY A 191 -23.20 -15.20 5.63
N GLU A 192 -22.19 -15.39 4.77
CA GLU A 192 -20.80 -15.56 5.23
C GLU A 192 -20.16 -14.28 5.81
N ALA A 193 -20.87 -13.16 5.82
CA ALA A 193 -20.44 -11.92 6.45
C ALA A 193 -20.95 -11.87 7.91
N VAL A 194 -20.46 -12.75 8.77
CA VAL A 194 -20.98 -12.89 10.14
C VAL A 194 -19.97 -12.32 11.15
N ARG A 195 -20.46 -11.89 12.29
CA ARG A 195 -19.67 -11.47 13.44
C ARG A 195 -18.71 -12.59 13.83
N GLY A 196 -17.43 -12.40 13.55
CA GLY A 196 -16.34 -13.30 13.90
C GLY A 196 -15.31 -12.60 14.77
N GLU A 197 -14.47 -13.41 15.42
CA GLU A 197 -13.39 -12.93 16.27
C GLU A 197 -12.35 -12.12 15.47
N VAL A 198 -12.21 -12.43 14.17
CA VAL A 198 -11.23 -11.83 13.26
C VAL A 198 -11.95 -11.21 12.07
N VAL A 199 -11.61 -9.96 11.76
CA VAL A 199 -12.07 -9.29 10.54
C VAL A 199 -10.96 -9.31 9.50
N LEU A 200 -11.24 -9.85 8.30
CA LEU A 200 -10.40 -9.68 7.13
C LEU A 200 -10.78 -8.38 6.41
N PHE A 201 -9.92 -7.35 6.49
CA PHE A 201 -10.05 -6.14 5.69
C PHE A 201 -9.38 -6.36 4.33
N VAL A 202 -10.13 -6.87 3.35
CA VAL A 202 -9.57 -7.29 2.06
C VAL A 202 -9.03 -6.12 1.22
N GLY A 203 -9.61 -4.94 1.35
CA GLY A 203 -9.25 -3.75 0.57
C GLY A 203 -9.77 -3.79 -0.89
N CYS A 204 -9.89 -2.61 -1.51
CA CYS A 204 -10.55 -2.47 -2.81
C CYS A 204 -9.84 -3.18 -3.97
N VAL A 205 -8.51 -3.25 -3.97
CA VAL A 205 -7.75 -3.89 -5.07
C VAL A 205 -7.88 -5.41 -4.99
N PHE A 206 -7.80 -6.00 -3.81
CA PHE A 206 -7.94 -7.45 -3.63
C PHE A 206 -9.39 -7.92 -3.67
N ASP A 207 -10.34 -7.01 -3.53
CA ASP A 207 -11.74 -7.32 -3.83
C ASP A 207 -12.03 -7.26 -5.34
N HIS A 208 -11.66 -6.16 -6.01
CA HIS A 208 -12.14 -5.86 -7.36
C HIS A 208 -11.17 -6.21 -8.49
N VAL A 209 -9.85 -6.23 -8.24
CA VAL A 209 -8.81 -6.42 -9.26
C VAL A 209 -8.16 -7.80 -9.15
N PHE A 210 -7.82 -8.23 -7.95
CA PHE A 210 -7.19 -9.53 -7.68
C PHE A 210 -8.01 -10.34 -6.65
N PRO A 211 -9.25 -10.75 -6.96
CA PRO A 211 -10.13 -11.46 -6.03
C PRO A 211 -9.57 -12.80 -5.56
N GLN A 212 -8.67 -13.42 -6.33
CA GLN A 212 -7.97 -14.64 -5.93
C GLN A 212 -7.09 -14.41 -4.69
N VAL A 213 -6.51 -13.21 -4.50
CA VAL A 213 -5.76 -12.87 -3.28
C VAL A 213 -6.69 -12.77 -2.08
N GLY A 214 -7.84 -12.09 -2.25
CA GLY A 214 -8.86 -12.00 -1.20
C GLY A 214 -9.35 -13.37 -0.77
N ARG A 215 -9.63 -14.27 -1.75
CA ARG A 215 -10.04 -15.65 -1.49
C ARG A 215 -8.95 -16.45 -0.77
N ALA A 216 -7.72 -16.42 -1.27
CA ALA A 216 -6.59 -17.11 -0.67
C ALA A 216 -6.36 -16.67 0.78
N ALA A 217 -6.42 -15.37 1.05
CA ALA A 217 -6.32 -14.85 2.41
C ALA A 217 -7.47 -15.32 3.29
N TYR A 218 -8.72 -15.25 2.81
CA TYR A 218 -9.89 -15.68 3.55
C TYR A 218 -9.85 -17.18 3.90
N GLU A 219 -9.53 -18.03 2.92
CA GLU A 219 -9.44 -19.48 3.11
C GLU A 219 -8.34 -19.87 4.11
N THR A 220 -7.18 -19.25 4.01
CA THR A 220 -6.07 -19.54 4.94
C THR A 220 -6.33 -19.03 6.35
N LEU A 221 -6.96 -17.87 6.51
CA LEU A 221 -7.33 -17.37 7.84
C LEU A 221 -8.36 -18.29 8.53
N ARG A 222 -9.29 -18.88 7.78
CA ARG A 222 -10.25 -19.87 8.34
C ARG A 222 -9.56 -21.10 8.96
N LEU A 223 -8.36 -21.44 8.49
CA LEU A 223 -7.59 -22.53 9.08
C LEU A 223 -7.12 -22.23 10.51
N SER A 224 -7.18 -21.00 10.98
CA SER A 224 -6.88 -20.66 12.37
C SER A 224 -7.90 -21.21 13.37
N GLY A 225 -9.05 -21.67 12.90
CA GLY A 225 -10.16 -22.11 13.74
C GLY A 225 -11.00 -20.96 14.31
N LYS A 226 -10.58 -19.70 14.08
CA LYS A 226 -11.35 -18.52 14.49
C LYS A 226 -12.44 -18.19 13.47
N GLY A 227 -13.52 -17.58 13.94
CA GLY A 227 -14.56 -17.02 13.09
C GLY A 227 -14.02 -15.84 12.26
N ILE A 228 -14.02 -15.96 10.93
CA ILE A 228 -13.54 -14.90 10.02
C ILE A 228 -14.71 -14.11 9.44
N SER A 229 -14.75 -12.83 9.72
CA SER A 229 -15.72 -11.87 9.17
C SER A 229 -15.13 -11.07 8.02
N VAL A 230 -15.99 -10.67 7.08
CA VAL A 230 -15.67 -9.71 6.03
C VAL A 230 -16.82 -8.71 5.88
N PHE A 231 -16.51 -7.43 5.68
CA PHE A 231 -17.53 -6.41 5.45
C PHE A 231 -17.78 -6.25 3.96
N ARG A 232 -18.99 -6.62 3.49
CA ARG A 232 -19.39 -6.51 2.08
C ARG A 232 -19.57 -5.07 1.62
N ASP A 233 -19.86 -4.17 2.52
CA ASP A 233 -20.21 -2.78 2.28
C ASP A 233 -19.18 -1.78 2.81
N ALA A 234 -18.00 -2.27 3.25
CA ALA A 234 -16.92 -1.39 3.71
C ALA A 234 -16.42 -0.47 2.59
N PRO A 235 -16.21 0.82 2.86
CA PRO A 235 -15.53 1.71 1.92
C PRO A 235 -14.06 1.33 1.74
N CYS A 236 -13.39 1.99 0.79
CA CYS A 236 -11.94 1.90 0.65
C CYS A 236 -11.25 2.36 1.96
N CYS A 237 -10.00 1.93 2.18
CA CYS A 237 -9.22 2.41 3.34
C CYS A 237 -8.98 3.94 3.36
N GLY A 238 -9.13 4.63 2.21
CA GLY A 238 -8.94 6.07 2.11
C GLY A 238 -7.52 6.52 1.78
N LEU A 239 -6.51 5.65 1.85
CA LEU A 239 -5.11 6.04 1.62
C LEU A 239 -4.87 6.76 0.28
N PRO A 240 -5.41 6.32 -0.89
CA PRO A 240 -5.18 7.02 -2.14
C PRO A 240 -5.67 8.48 -2.15
N ALA A 241 -6.77 8.76 -1.47
CA ALA A 241 -7.28 10.11 -1.30
C ALA A 241 -6.35 10.94 -0.41
N LEU A 242 -5.96 10.42 0.76
CA LEU A 242 -5.07 11.08 1.70
C LEU A 242 -3.74 11.47 1.06
N VAL A 243 -3.06 10.51 0.44
CA VAL A 243 -1.75 10.75 -0.19
C VAL A 243 -1.83 11.67 -1.42
N SER A 244 -3.02 11.93 -1.94
CA SER A 244 -3.27 12.88 -3.03
C SER A 244 -3.70 14.27 -2.53
N GLY A 245 -3.79 14.49 -1.21
CA GLY A 245 -4.22 15.73 -0.59
C GLY A 245 -5.74 15.83 -0.36
N ASP A 246 -6.56 14.88 -0.85
CA ASP A 246 -8.01 14.86 -0.61
C ASP A 246 -8.33 14.32 0.78
N ARG A 247 -8.09 15.17 1.78
CA ARG A 247 -8.30 14.85 3.19
C ARG A 247 -9.76 14.54 3.51
N LEU A 248 -10.70 15.28 2.93
CA LEU A 248 -12.13 15.11 3.22
C LEU A 248 -12.66 13.76 2.72
N SER A 249 -12.27 13.33 1.52
CA SER A 249 -12.65 12.02 1.01
C SER A 249 -11.98 10.88 1.79
N ALA A 250 -10.73 11.07 2.22
CA ALA A 250 -10.04 10.12 3.08
C ALA A 250 -10.73 9.99 4.45
N LEU A 251 -11.07 11.12 5.07
CA LEU A 251 -11.75 11.18 6.37
C LEU A 251 -13.08 10.43 6.34
N ARG A 252 -13.94 10.68 5.34
CA ARG A 252 -15.22 9.95 5.18
C ARG A 252 -15.03 8.43 5.15
N CYS A 253 -14.03 7.96 4.39
CA CYS A 253 -13.73 6.52 4.32
C CYS A 253 -13.27 5.98 5.69
N VAL A 254 -12.44 6.74 6.40
CA VAL A 254 -11.89 6.32 7.69
C VAL A 254 -12.95 6.31 8.77
N GLU A 255 -13.75 7.37 8.90
CA GLU A 255 -14.82 7.45 9.90
C GLU A 255 -15.80 6.29 9.78
N GLU A 256 -16.24 5.97 8.54
CA GLU A 256 -17.16 4.88 8.27
C GLU A 256 -16.55 3.52 8.61
N ASN A 257 -15.27 3.30 8.26
CA ASN A 257 -14.57 2.06 8.61
C ASN A 257 -14.36 1.95 10.13
N VAL A 258 -13.97 3.03 10.82
CA VAL A 258 -13.76 3.02 12.27
C VAL A 258 -15.05 2.67 13.00
N LYS A 259 -16.19 3.28 12.63
CA LYS A 259 -17.50 2.96 13.21
C LYS A 259 -17.82 1.47 13.06
N ARG A 260 -17.72 0.93 11.83
CA ARG A 260 -18.01 -0.49 11.55
C ARG A 260 -17.11 -1.45 12.32
N LEU A 261 -15.81 -1.13 12.39
CA LEU A 261 -14.83 -1.95 13.10
C LEU A 261 -15.01 -1.86 14.62
N SER A 262 -15.41 -0.70 15.12
CA SER A 262 -15.74 -0.53 16.55
C SER A 262 -17.01 -1.29 16.93
N ASP A 263 -18.07 -1.21 16.12
CA ASP A 263 -19.33 -1.92 16.35
C ASP A 263 -19.16 -3.44 16.32
N ALA A 264 -18.33 -3.94 15.39
CA ALA A 264 -18.00 -5.37 15.30
C ALA A 264 -17.07 -5.85 16.42
N SER A 265 -16.25 -4.95 16.95
CA SER A 265 -15.31 -5.21 18.06
C SER A 265 -14.49 -6.49 17.93
N PRO A 266 -13.82 -6.77 16.79
CA PRO A 266 -13.04 -7.98 16.60
C PRO A 266 -11.79 -8.00 17.49
N GLU A 267 -11.26 -9.20 17.78
CA GLU A 267 -9.96 -9.35 18.46
C GLU A 267 -8.81 -8.88 17.58
N ARG A 268 -8.87 -9.23 16.29
CA ARG A 268 -7.88 -8.84 15.28
C ARG A 268 -8.54 -8.36 13.99
N ILE A 269 -7.88 -7.40 13.34
CA ILE A 269 -8.23 -6.91 12.01
C ILE A 269 -7.05 -7.19 11.10
N VAL A 270 -7.19 -8.14 10.19
CA VAL A 270 -6.11 -8.65 9.36
C VAL A 270 -6.12 -7.98 7.99
N PHE A 271 -4.98 -7.45 7.60
CA PHE A 271 -4.78 -6.75 6.33
C PHE A 271 -3.84 -7.53 5.42
N PRO A 272 -4.28 -8.05 4.28
CA PRO A 272 -3.39 -8.62 3.27
C PRO A 272 -2.61 -7.52 2.52
N CYS A 273 -3.02 -6.26 2.60
CA CYS A 273 -2.37 -5.14 1.91
C CYS A 273 -1.66 -4.20 2.89
N GLY A 274 -0.33 -4.10 2.80
CA GLY A 274 0.47 -3.20 3.63
C GLY A 274 0.06 -1.73 3.53
N SER A 275 -0.40 -1.28 2.35
CA SER A 275 -0.89 0.09 2.16
C SER A 275 -2.19 0.35 2.95
N CYS A 276 -3.11 -0.62 3.00
CA CYS A 276 -4.31 -0.50 3.84
C CYS A 276 -3.94 -0.53 5.32
N LEU A 277 -3.01 -1.40 5.72
CA LEU A 277 -2.56 -1.48 7.11
C LEU A 277 -1.95 -0.17 7.60
N VAL A 278 -1.06 0.47 6.84
CA VAL A 278 -0.48 1.78 7.20
C VAL A 278 -1.58 2.81 7.41
N MET A 279 -2.62 2.81 6.58
CA MET A 279 -3.74 3.72 6.76
C MET A 279 -4.39 3.54 8.13
N PHE A 280 -4.65 2.32 8.57
CA PHE A 280 -5.33 2.03 9.83
C PHE A 280 -4.41 2.04 11.06
N ARG A 281 -3.14 1.64 10.93
CA ARG A 281 -2.20 1.64 12.05
C ARG A 281 -1.66 3.04 12.37
N ARG A 282 -1.51 3.89 11.35
CA ARG A 282 -0.81 5.16 11.48
C ARG A 282 -1.64 6.35 10.98
N ASN A 283 -2.03 6.35 9.70
CA ASN A 283 -2.51 7.56 9.03
C ASN A 283 -3.92 7.97 9.46
N MET A 284 -4.77 7.04 9.90
CA MET A 284 -6.10 7.41 10.38
C MET A 284 -6.05 8.26 11.65
N LEU A 285 -5.04 8.08 12.51
CA LEU A 285 -4.88 8.90 13.72
C LEU A 285 -4.45 10.33 13.40
N PHE A 286 -3.83 10.53 12.25
CA PHE A 286 -3.59 11.85 11.68
C PHE A 286 -4.91 12.53 11.23
N LEU A 287 -5.88 11.77 10.71
CA LEU A 287 -7.19 12.28 10.32
C LEU A 287 -8.16 12.45 11.50
N LEU A 288 -8.01 11.63 12.52
CA LEU A 288 -8.85 11.59 13.73
C LEU A 288 -8.00 11.94 14.98
N PRO A 289 -7.59 13.21 15.16
CA PRO A 289 -6.74 13.65 16.28
C PRO A 289 -7.46 13.54 17.62
N SER A 290 -6.75 13.81 18.71
CA SER A 290 -7.24 13.70 20.09
C SER A 290 -8.54 14.47 20.41
N GLY A 291 -8.85 15.52 19.64
CA GLY A 291 -10.10 16.27 19.76
C GLY A 291 -11.25 15.72 18.92
N HIS A 292 -11.02 14.71 18.09
CA HIS A 292 -12.07 14.15 17.21
C HIS A 292 -12.95 13.15 17.98
N PRO A 293 -14.31 13.18 17.81
CA PRO A 293 -15.21 12.26 18.53
C PRO A 293 -14.87 10.78 18.41
N LEU A 294 -14.33 10.34 17.26
CA LEU A 294 -13.94 8.96 17.00
C LEU A 294 -12.48 8.63 17.36
N HIS A 295 -11.75 9.53 18.00
CA HIS A 295 -10.33 9.30 18.31
C HIS A 295 -10.11 8.04 19.16
N GLY A 296 -10.88 7.87 20.22
CA GLY A 296 -10.74 6.72 21.12
C GLY A 296 -11.02 5.38 20.41
N GLU A 297 -12.02 5.36 19.52
CA GLU A 297 -12.33 4.21 18.67
C GLU A 297 -11.20 3.94 17.69
N ALA A 298 -10.67 4.98 17.05
CA ALA A 298 -9.57 4.86 16.10
C ALA A 298 -8.31 4.27 16.75
N VAL A 299 -7.98 4.69 17.96
CA VAL A 299 -6.86 4.09 18.73
C VAL A 299 -7.11 2.61 18.98
N ARG A 300 -8.30 2.24 19.48
CA ARG A 300 -8.64 0.82 19.71
C ARG A 300 -8.63 -0.01 18.42
N VAL A 301 -9.09 0.55 17.33
CA VAL A 301 -9.02 -0.10 16.00
C VAL A 301 -7.57 -0.27 15.56
N ALA A 302 -6.72 0.76 15.71
CA ALA A 302 -5.32 0.69 15.34
C ALA A 302 -4.57 -0.44 16.06
N ASP A 303 -4.81 -0.59 17.35
CA ASP A 303 -4.13 -1.59 18.20
C ASP A 303 -4.47 -3.05 17.80
N ARG A 304 -5.66 -3.26 17.19
CA ARG A 304 -6.11 -4.58 16.72
C ARG A 304 -5.67 -4.89 15.28
N CYS A 305 -5.16 -3.90 14.54
CA CYS A 305 -4.73 -4.08 13.15
C CYS A 305 -3.42 -4.86 13.07
N VAL A 306 -3.37 -5.87 12.22
CA VAL A 306 -2.21 -6.72 11.99
C VAL A 306 -2.07 -7.04 10.49
N ASP A 307 -0.85 -7.21 9.99
CA ASP A 307 -0.64 -7.72 8.64
C ASP A 307 -0.90 -9.23 8.57
N TYR A 308 -1.18 -9.69 7.35
CA TYR A 308 -1.48 -11.09 7.09
C TYR A 308 -0.37 -12.06 7.55
N ALA A 309 0.90 -11.71 7.33
CA ALA A 309 2.02 -12.59 7.70
C ALA A 309 2.18 -12.67 9.22
N SER A 310 2.11 -11.54 9.93
CA SER A 310 2.14 -11.51 11.39
C SER A 310 1.01 -12.34 11.99
N PHE A 311 -0.22 -12.22 11.47
CA PHE A 311 -1.34 -13.03 11.96
C PHE A 311 -1.12 -14.54 11.79
N LEU A 312 -0.56 -14.96 10.66
CA LEU A 312 -0.25 -16.39 10.46
C LEU A 312 0.83 -16.90 11.41
N LEU A 313 1.77 -16.04 11.81
CA LEU A 313 2.81 -16.39 12.79
C LEU A 313 2.29 -16.36 14.24
N GLU A 314 1.30 -15.50 14.54
CA GLU A 314 0.63 -15.45 15.83
C GLU A 314 -0.30 -16.66 16.07
N THR A 315 -0.60 -17.42 15.01
CA THR A 315 -1.55 -18.56 15.05
C THR A 315 -0.90 -19.85 14.60
N ASP A 316 -1.50 -20.99 14.94
CA ASP A 316 -0.99 -22.33 14.56
C ASP A 316 -1.26 -22.71 13.09
N VAL A 317 -1.67 -21.78 12.25
CA VAL A 317 -2.00 -22.08 10.84
C VAL A 317 -0.81 -22.72 10.12
N LEU A 318 0.36 -22.14 10.27
CA LEU A 318 1.57 -22.61 9.56
C LEU A 318 2.10 -23.95 10.07
N SER A 319 1.80 -24.35 11.31
CA SER A 319 2.16 -25.67 11.84
C SER A 319 1.39 -26.83 11.17
N ARG A 320 0.28 -26.50 10.51
CA ARG A 320 -0.55 -27.46 9.76
C ARG A 320 -0.14 -27.60 8.28
N LEU A 321 0.91 -26.91 7.85
CA LEU A 321 1.48 -27.12 6.53
C LEU A 321 2.04 -28.55 6.43
N PRO A 322 1.96 -29.20 5.25
CA PRO A 322 2.61 -30.48 5.03
C PRO A 322 4.12 -30.39 5.28
N ASP A 323 4.74 -31.45 5.84
CA ASP A 323 6.19 -31.51 6.14
C ASP A 323 7.08 -31.17 4.94
N ARG A 324 6.61 -31.41 3.72
CA ARG A 324 7.23 -30.97 2.47
C ARG A 324 6.14 -30.41 1.57
N PRO A 325 5.90 -29.10 1.59
CA PRO A 325 4.94 -28.49 0.69
C PRO A 325 5.34 -28.80 -0.76
N LYS A 326 4.66 -29.74 -1.38
CA LYS A 326 4.82 -30.04 -2.81
C LYS A 326 4.09 -28.95 -3.60
N GLY A 327 4.71 -27.79 -3.71
CA GLY A 327 4.26 -26.78 -4.68
C GLY A 327 5.06 -26.94 -5.96
N GLU A 328 4.44 -26.89 -7.11
CA GLU A 328 5.12 -26.61 -8.37
C GLU A 328 5.65 -25.17 -8.36
N TRP A 329 6.54 -24.89 -7.42
CA TRP A 329 7.35 -23.68 -7.47
C TRP A 329 8.48 -23.96 -8.45
N ALA A 330 8.22 -23.74 -9.73
CA ALA A 330 9.27 -23.81 -10.73
C ALA A 330 10.28 -22.69 -10.47
N GLY A 331 11.34 -22.99 -9.71
CA GLY A 331 12.45 -22.09 -9.42
C GLY A 331 12.35 -21.37 -8.08
N GLN A 332 13.22 -20.38 -7.88
CA GLN A 332 13.40 -19.68 -6.62
C GLN A 332 12.29 -18.67 -6.33
N VAL A 333 11.78 -18.68 -5.10
CA VAL A 333 10.76 -17.77 -4.57
C VAL A 333 11.41 -16.81 -3.59
N GLY A 334 11.34 -15.51 -3.87
CA GLY A 334 11.85 -14.48 -2.97
C GLY A 334 10.78 -13.50 -2.51
N TYR A 335 11.02 -12.83 -1.37
CA TYR A 335 10.11 -11.85 -0.82
C TYR A 335 10.53 -10.42 -1.18
N HIS A 336 9.63 -9.65 -1.77
CA HIS A 336 9.78 -8.20 -1.91
C HIS A 336 9.23 -7.49 -0.68
N ASP A 337 10.03 -6.66 -0.05
CA ASP A 337 9.65 -5.83 1.09
C ASP A 337 8.77 -4.65 0.65
N PRO A 338 7.45 -4.66 0.89
CA PRO A 338 6.65 -3.48 0.63
C PRO A 338 7.06 -2.33 1.54
N CYS A 339 7.34 -1.17 0.95
CA CYS A 339 7.82 -0.01 1.71
C CYS A 339 6.91 0.39 2.88
N HIS A 340 5.60 0.25 2.75
CA HIS A 340 4.65 0.51 3.81
C HIS A 340 4.75 -0.49 4.98
N LEU A 341 5.08 -1.75 4.71
CA LEU A 341 5.32 -2.72 5.77
C LEU A 341 6.72 -2.56 6.37
N SER A 342 7.76 -2.69 5.55
CA SER A 342 9.14 -2.68 6.05
C SER A 342 9.64 -1.28 6.41
N GLY A 343 9.30 -0.27 5.59
CA GLY A 343 9.75 1.11 5.78
C GLY A 343 8.98 1.86 6.86
N THR A 344 7.64 1.85 6.77
CA THR A 344 6.78 2.64 7.66
C THR A 344 6.42 1.89 8.94
N LEU A 345 6.20 0.57 8.89
CA LEU A 345 5.72 -0.23 10.04
C LEU A 345 6.77 -1.18 10.65
N GLY A 346 7.98 -1.27 10.08
CA GLY A 346 9.03 -2.15 10.58
C GLY A 346 8.78 -3.66 10.36
N LYS A 347 7.78 -4.02 9.53
CA LYS A 347 7.32 -5.39 9.27
C LYS A 347 7.94 -5.96 7.99
N GLY A 348 9.11 -6.52 8.07
CA GLY A 348 9.81 -7.16 6.95
C GLY A 348 10.13 -8.65 7.19
N PRO A 349 10.58 -9.03 8.38
CA PRO A 349 10.95 -10.42 8.71
C PRO A 349 9.78 -11.41 8.61
N GLU A 350 8.56 -10.98 8.95
CA GLU A 350 7.38 -11.85 9.03
C GLU A 350 7.03 -12.45 7.66
N GLY A 351 7.06 -11.65 6.60
CA GLY A 351 6.80 -12.14 5.25
C GLY A 351 7.80 -13.19 4.79
N ARG A 352 9.09 -13.01 5.15
CA ARG A 352 10.15 -13.97 4.88
C ARG A 352 9.94 -15.28 5.61
N GLU A 353 9.62 -15.20 6.90
CA GLU A 353 9.41 -16.38 7.73
C GLU A 353 8.20 -17.20 7.26
N VAL A 354 7.09 -16.53 6.93
CA VAL A 354 5.94 -17.21 6.33
C VAL A 354 6.33 -17.91 5.04
N LEU A 355 7.12 -17.26 4.16
CA LEU A 355 7.56 -17.89 2.92
C LEU A 355 8.48 -19.08 3.16
N ARG A 356 9.47 -18.98 4.05
CA ARG A 356 10.34 -20.11 4.37
C ARG A 356 9.55 -21.33 4.77
N ARG A 357 8.56 -21.16 5.65
CA ARG A 357 7.66 -22.25 6.07
C ARG A 357 6.77 -22.75 4.94
N THR A 358 6.38 -21.87 4.01
CA THR A 358 5.43 -22.20 2.95
C THR A 358 6.07 -22.90 1.77
N VAL A 359 7.25 -22.46 1.31
CA VAL A 359 7.87 -22.95 0.07
C VAL A 359 9.15 -23.77 0.31
N GLY A 360 9.60 -23.89 1.58
CA GLY A 360 10.75 -24.69 1.98
C GLY A 360 12.02 -24.35 1.18
N ASP A 361 12.66 -25.36 0.61
CA ASP A 361 13.93 -25.23 -0.14
C ASP A 361 13.84 -24.35 -1.39
N SER A 362 12.62 -24.04 -1.86
CA SER A 362 12.43 -23.09 -2.96
C SER A 362 12.60 -21.63 -2.52
N TYR A 363 12.65 -21.34 -1.21
CA TYR A 363 12.89 -19.99 -0.73
C TYR A 363 14.34 -19.56 -0.97
N SER A 364 14.52 -18.38 -1.51
CA SER A 364 15.82 -17.70 -1.52
C SER A 364 15.63 -16.22 -1.18
N GLU A 365 16.63 -15.59 -0.57
CA GLU A 365 16.58 -14.16 -0.31
C GLU A 365 16.57 -13.40 -1.64
N LEU A 366 15.59 -12.54 -1.82
CA LEU A 366 15.43 -11.80 -3.07
C LEU A 366 16.50 -10.74 -3.21
N ARG A 367 17.33 -10.81 -4.23
CA ARG A 367 18.28 -9.74 -4.53
C ARG A 367 17.54 -8.41 -4.71
N GLY A 368 17.92 -7.38 -3.92
CA GLY A 368 17.26 -6.10 -3.88
C GLY A 368 15.82 -6.16 -3.32
N ALA A 369 15.57 -7.02 -2.32
CA ALA A 369 14.26 -7.14 -1.66
C ALA A 369 13.67 -5.79 -1.24
N GLU A 370 14.53 -4.92 -0.71
CA GLU A 370 14.22 -3.57 -0.20
C GLU A 370 14.08 -2.49 -1.28
N LEU A 371 14.45 -2.78 -2.55
CA LEU A 371 14.30 -1.83 -3.64
C LEU A 371 12.82 -1.53 -3.88
N CYS A 372 12.49 -0.25 -4.00
CA CYS A 372 11.12 0.18 -4.25
C CYS A 372 10.59 -0.38 -5.58
N CYS A 373 9.31 -0.77 -5.59
CA CYS A 373 8.62 -1.19 -6.82
C CYS A 373 8.32 -0.03 -7.78
N GLY A 374 8.38 1.23 -7.31
CA GLY A 374 8.13 2.42 -8.12
C GLY A 374 6.65 2.83 -8.24
N TYR A 375 5.69 2.11 -7.63
CA TYR A 375 4.27 2.41 -7.83
C TYR A 375 3.86 3.79 -7.30
N GLY A 376 4.09 4.07 -6.01
CA GLY A 376 3.80 5.38 -5.40
C GLY A 376 2.34 5.87 -5.53
N GLY A 377 1.37 4.97 -5.69
CA GLY A 377 -0.04 5.33 -5.83
C GLY A 377 -0.30 6.20 -7.07
N THR A 378 -0.77 7.44 -6.86
CA THR A 378 -1.04 8.39 -7.96
C THR A 378 0.23 8.88 -8.67
N PHE A 379 1.42 8.67 -8.10
CA PHE A 379 2.70 8.93 -8.76
C PHE A 379 2.85 8.10 -10.05
N ASN A 380 2.49 6.80 -10.01
CA ASN A 380 2.49 5.96 -11.20
C ASN A 380 1.59 6.50 -12.34
N ILE A 381 0.49 7.17 -12.00
CA ILE A 381 -0.39 7.77 -13.00
C ILE A 381 0.21 9.07 -13.55
N ARG A 382 0.75 9.91 -12.66
CA ARG A 382 1.27 11.23 -13.00
C ARG A 382 2.59 11.18 -13.77
N ASP A 383 3.49 10.31 -13.37
CA ASP A 383 4.83 10.17 -13.92
C ASP A 383 5.20 8.70 -14.15
N TYR A 384 4.48 8.11 -15.10
CA TYR A 384 4.70 6.71 -15.45
C TYR A 384 6.12 6.40 -15.96
N PRO A 385 6.79 7.27 -16.76
CA PRO A 385 8.15 6.99 -17.21
C PRO A 385 9.13 6.78 -16.06
N THR A 386 9.13 7.64 -15.06
CA THR A 386 9.99 7.49 -13.86
C THR A 386 9.58 6.29 -13.01
N SER A 387 8.28 6.13 -12.78
CA SER A 387 7.72 4.98 -12.07
C SER A 387 8.14 3.65 -12.73
N ALA A 388 8.06 3.57 -14.06
CA ALA A 388 8.46 2.39 -14.83
C ALA A 388 9.96 2.10 -14.73
N LYS A 389 10.83 3.11 -14.82
CA LYS A 389 12.28 2.91 -14.65
C LYS A 389 12.63 2.30 -13.28
N ILE A 390 12.04 2.83 -12.22
CA ILE A 390 12.24 2.31 -10.85
C ILE A 390 11.78 0.86 -10.78
N GLY A 391 10.58 0.56 -11.30
CA GLY A 391 10.01 -0.78 -11.31
C GLY A 391 10.78 -1.77 -12.18
N GLN A 392 11.26 -1.35 -13.35
CA GLN A 392 12.12 -2.15 -14.21
C GLN A 392 13.43 -2.52 -13.54
N ASN A 393 14.09 -1.55 -12.90
CA ASN A 393 15.30 -1.81 -12.11
C ASN A 393 15.04 -2.87 -11.04
N LYS A 394 13.94 -2.74 -10.28
CA LYS A 394 13.54 -3.72 -9.25
C LYS A 394 13.39 -5.13 -9.84
N VAL A 395 12.64 -5.28 -10.92
CA VAL A 395 12.37 -6.56 -11.57
C VAL A 395 13.62 -7.15 -12.17
N SER A 396 14.46 -6.35 -12.86
CA SER A 396 15.72 -6.80 -13.45
C SER A 396 16.72 -7.30 -12.39
N VAL A 397 16.84 -6.58 -11.25
CA VAL A 397 17.71 -7.00 -10.14
C VAL A 397 17.25 -8.33 -9.55
N ALA A 398 15.94 -8.52 -9.38
CA ALA A 398 15.37 -9.76 -8.86
C ALA A 398 15.57 -10.94 -9.82
N ALA A 399 15.27 -10.76 -11.11
CA ALA A 399 15.48 -11.77 -12.16
C ALA A 399 16.97 -12.13 -12.30
N GLY A 400 17.85 -11.13 -12.34
CA GLY A 400 19.32 -11.35 -12.37
C GLY A 400 19.87 -12.02 -11.12
N GLY A 401 19.11 -12.07 -10.02
CA GLY A 401 19.39 -12.84 -8.81
C GLY A 401 18.85 -14.28 -8.86
N GLY A 402 18.22 -14.71 -9.96
CA GLY A 402 17.69 -16.07 -10.13
C GLY A 402 16.25 -16.25 -9.65
N ALA A 403 15.55 -15.19 -9.26
CA ALA A 403 14.17 -15.31 -8.82
C ALA A 403 13.25 -15.72 -9.99
N ALA A 404 12.48 -16.79 -9.80
CA ALA A 404 11.39 -17.18 -10.70
C ALA A 404 10.04 -16.61 -10.23
N VAL A 405 9.92 -16.37 -8.92
CA VAL A 405 8.71 -15.82 -8.30
C VAL A 405 9.08 -14.71 -7.31
N ILE A 406 8.45 -13.56 -7.45
CA ILE A 406 8.47 -12.49 -6.46
C ILE A 406 7.16 -12.54 -5.68
N ALA A 407 7.23 -12.84 -4.38
CA ALA A 407 6.12 -12.76 -3.46
C ALA A 407 6.10 -11.40 -2.75
N THR A 408 4.92 -10.85 -2.48
CA THR A 408 4.78 -9.58 -1.75
C THR A 408 3.43 -9.51 -1.04
N ALA A 409 3.27 -8.55 -0.12
CA ALA A 409 2.04 -8.31 0.64
C ALA A 409 1.50 -6.88 0.40
N CYS A 410 1.56 -6.38 -0.83
CA CYS A 410 1.03 -5.06 -1.18
C CYS A 410 0.44 -5.04 -2.58
N SER A 411 -0.79 -4.55 -2.69
CA SER A 411 -1.53 -4.50 -3.96
C SER A 411 -0.87 -3.59 -5.01
N GLY A 412 -0.33 -2.45 -4.59
CA GLY A 412 0.40 -1.53 -5.49
C GLY A 412 1.69 -2.14 -6.02
N CYS A 413 2.43 -2.88 -5.16
CA CYS A 413 3.64 -3.58 -5.58
C CYS A 413 3.33 -4.68 -6.60
N ILE A 414 2.23 -5.44 -6.42
CA ILE A 414 1.81 -6.45 -7.39
C ILE A 414 1.49 -5.81 -8.74
N LEU A 415 0.69 -4.73 -8.75
CA LEU A 415 0.33 -4.02 -9.98
C LEU A 415 1.58 -3.57 -10.74
N GLN A 416 2.49 -2.90 -10.07
CA GLN A 416 3.70 -2.36 -10.68
C GLN A 416 4.66 -3.45 -11.17
N MET A 417 4.98 -4.40 -10.31
CA MET A 417 5.94 -5.43 -10.67
C MET A 417 5.41 -6.38 -11.74
N ARG A 418 4.10 -6.64 -11.80
CA ARG A 418 3.49 -7.39 -12.91
C ARG A 418 3.60 -6.63 -14.23
N ASP A 419 3.34 -5.32 -14.24
CA ASP A 419 3.52 -4.50 -15.44
C ASP A 419 4.98 -4.54 -15.92
N MET A 420 5.93 -4.40 -15.01
CA MET A 420 7.36 -4.42 -15.35
C MET A 420 7.84 -5.82 -15.76
N ALA A 421 7.40 -6.87 -15.09
CA ALA A 421 7.72 -8.25 -15.47
C ALA A 421 7.22 -8.58 -16.89
N ALA A 422 6.01 -8.16 -17.24
CA ALA A 422 5.46 -8.35 -18.58
C ALA A 422 6.29 -7.69 -19.69
N ARG A 423 7.17 -6.75 -19.36
CA ARG A 423 8.06 -6.03 -20.31
C ARG A 423 9.49 -6.51 -20.28
N THR A 424 9.98 -6.90 -19.09
CA THR A 424 11.40 -7.17 -18.84
C THR A 424 11.68 -8.68 -18.90
N ASP A 425 10.86 -9.46 -18.20
CA ASP A 425 10.95 -10.92 -18.14
C ASP A 425 9.55 -11.52 -17.91
N PRO A 426 8.81 -11.86 -18.98
CA PRO A 426 7.48 -12.42 -18.86
C PRO A 426 7.40 -13.78 -18.14
N SER A 427 8.51 -14.48 -17.94
CA SER A 427 8.57 -15.73 -17.18
C SER A 427 8.56 -15.49 -15.67
N LEU A 428 8.99 -14.31 -15.21
CA LEU A 428 9.00 -13.93 -13.80
C LEU A 428 7.58 -13.72 -13.29
N ARG A 429 7.19 -14.50 -12.31
CA ARG A 429 5.86 -14.43 -11.70
C ARG A 429 5.86 -13.49 -10.50
N VAL A 430 4.83 -12.66 -10.39
CA VAL A 430 4.61 -11.79 -9.23
C VAL A 430 3.28 -12.16 -8.59
N VAL A 431 3.33 -12.58 -7.32
CA VAL A 431 2.19 -13.13 -6.59
C VAL A 431 2.04 -12.50 -5.20
N HIS A 432 0.86 -12.62 -4.63
CA HIS A 432 0.68 -12.29 -3.21
C HIS A 432 1.10 -13.49 -2.35
N ILE A 433 1.70 -13.22 -1.18
CA ILE A 433 2.10 -14.27 -0.24
C ILE A 433 0.93 -15.22 0.12
N ALA A 434 -0.30 -14.71 0.24
CA ALA A 434 -1.47 -15.52 0.53
C ALA A 434 -1.79 -16.56 -0.57
N GLU A 435 -1.49 -16.26 -1.84
CA GLU A 435 -1.68 -17.21 -2.94
C GLU A 435 -0.74 -18.42 -2.80
N LEU A 436 0.48 -18.18 -2.29
CA LEU A 436 1.46 -19.25 -2.04
C LEU A 436 1.04 -20.10 -0.85
N VAL A 437 0.66 -19.46 0.26
CA VAL A 437 0.19 -20.17 1.47
C VAL A 437 -1.05 -21.01 1.14
N SER A 438 -2.06 -20.44 0.48
CA SER A 438 -3.27 -21.17 0.09
C SER A 438 -2.95 -22.36 -0.80
N LYS A 439 -2.05 -22.20 -1.78
CA LYS A 439 -1.63 -23.29 -2.67
C LYS A 439 -0.94 -24.42 -1.90
N ALA A 440 -0.08 -24.09 -0.93
CA ALA A 440 0.59 -25.09 -0.10
C ALA A 440 -0.39 -25.97 0.70
N PHE A 441 -1.54 -25.42 1.11
CA PHE A 441 -2.61 -26.17 1.76
C PHE A 441 -3.49 -26.95 0.78
N SER A 442 -3.65 -26.49 -0.46
CA SER A 442 -4.50 -27.14 -1.47
C SER A 442 -3.88 -28.40 -2.08
N ASN A 443 -2.59 -28.59 -1.95
CA ASN A 443 -1.84 -29.76 -2.47
C ASN A 443 -1.82 -30.95 -1.48
N ARG A 444 -2.85 -31.06 -0.63
CA ARG A 444 -3.08 -32.19 0.27
C ARG A 444 -3.65 -33.40 -0.46
#